data_102c55107e848515b5369b8322364093
#
_entry.id   102c55107e848515b5369b8322364093
#
_cell.length_a   1.000
_cell.length_b   1.000
_cell.length_c   1.000
_cell.angle_alpha   90.00
_cell.angle_beta   90.00
_cell.angle_gamma   90.00
#
_symmetry.space_group_name_H-M   'P 1'
#
loop_
_entity.id
_entity.type
_entity.pdbx_description
1 polymer ?
#
loop_
_entity_poly.entity_id
_entity_poly.type
_entity_poly.pdbx_seq_one_letter_code
_entity_poly.pdbx_strand_id
1 'polypeptide(L)'
;LAHLKNKLSGGCVDFGDPDTLWEEAAVCDETALEQYLETGELPEDMISRLIGERKLFPCFFGSALKVEGVEELLAGVERYAPQPAYPAKFGAKVFKITRDAQGARLTHMKITGGALHTKELLTGREGDTVWQEKADQLRLYSGVKFRPVDTAEAGAVVAVTGLSHTFPGQGLGIEPDWSGAVLQPVLTYRVELTDGTDPHTALQKLRQLEEEDPQLHIVWNNGEIHAQLMGEVQMEVLQRLIRERLGMEISFGAGAVCYRETIANAVEGIGHFEPLRH
;
A
#
# COMPACT_ATOMS: atom_id res chain seq x y z
N LEU A 1 14.38 27.76 7.16
CA LEU A 1 13.32 27.66 8.18
C LEU A 1 12.22 28.71 7.96
N ALA A 2 12.54 30.04 7.91
CA ALA A 2 11.53 31.10 7.78
C ALA A 2 10.51 30.88 6.66
N HIS A 3 10.96 30.38 5.50
CA HIS A 3 10.05 30.04 4.39
C HIS A 3 9.08 28.90 4.74
N LEU A 4 9.54 27.86 5.44
CA LEU A 4 8.70 26.76 5.92
C LEU A 4 7.68 27.26 6.94
N LYS A 5 8.11 28.06 7.93
CA LYS A 5 7.19 28.67 8.90
C LYS A 5 6.07 29.47 8.22
N ASN A 6 6.40 30.26 7.21
CA ASN A 6 5.42 31.11 6.51
C ASN A 6 4.50 30.33 5.56
N LYS A 7 4.97 29.24 4.94
CA LYS A 7 4.21 28.50 3.90
C LYS A 7 3.46 27.30 4.45
N LEU A 8 3.96 26.66 5.49
CA LEU A 8 3.41 25.41 6.03
C LEU A 8 2.82 25.60 7.43
N SER A 9 3.65 25.86 8.43
CA SER A 9 3.23 25.99 9.82
C SER A 9 4.24 26.77 10.64
N GLY A 10 3.77 27.62 11.53
CA GLY A 10 4.61 28.27 12.55
C GLY A 10 5.34 27.30 13.48
N GLY A 11 4.82 26.07 13.62
CA GLY A 11 5.44 25.00 14.41
C GLY A 11 6.60 24.27 13.74
N CYS A 12 7.10 24.71 12.58
CA CYS A 12 8.35 24.23 12.01
C CYS A 12 9.54 24.71 12.82
N VAL A 13 10.32 23.80 13.41
CA VAL A 13 11.46 24.12 14.31
C VAL A 13 12.72 23.41 13.80
N ASP A 14 13.87 24.10 13.89
CA ASP A 14 15.16 23.52 13.51
C ASP A 14 15.69 22.61 14.62
N PHE A 15 15.75 21.32 14.35
CA PHE A 15 16.25 20.31 15.29
C PHE A 15 17.79 20.15 15.23
N GLY A 16 18.43 20.82 14.28
CA GLY A 16 19.88 20.92 14.20
C GLY A 16 20.46 22.08 15.00
N ASP A 17 19.63 23.00 15.54
CA ASP A 17 20.03 24.13 16.36
C ASP A 17 19.63 23.94 17.83
N PRO A 18 20.53 23.41 18.69
CA PRO A 18 20.20 23.14 20.08
C PRO A 18 19.94 24.39 20.92
N ASP A 19 20.44 25.56 20.50
CA ASP A 19 20.34 26.78 21.28
C ASP A 19 18.92 27.37 21.25
N THR A 20 18.19 27.19 20.17
CA THR A 20 16.82 27.71 19.97
C THR A 20 15.74 26.64 20.03
N LEU A 21 16.10 25.37 19.99
CA LEU A 21 15.17 24.25 19.89
C LEU A 21 14.07 24.27 20.96
N TRP A 22 14.46 24.37 22.23
CA TRP A 22 13.52 24.27 23.36
C TRP A 22 12.56 25.45 23.42
N GLU A 23 13.09 26.67 23.21
CA GLU A 23 12.28 27.88 23.18
C GLU A 23 11.27 27.88 22.04
N GLU A 24 11.71 27.54 20.82
CA GLU A 24 10.83 27.48 19.65
C GLU A 24 9.78 26.33 19.76
N ALA A 25 10.17 25.20 20.31
CA ALA A 25 9.24 24.07 20.53
C ALA A 25 8.22 24.39 21.64
N ALA A 26 8.61 25.06 22.69
CA ALA A 26 7.75 25.47 23.80
C ALA A 26 6.60 26.39 23.35
N VAL A 27 6.87 27.30 22.43
CA VAL A 27 5.85 28.22 21.89
C VAL A 27 4.73 27.50 21.10
N CYS A 28 4.93 26.22 20.72
CA CYS A 28 3.93 25.47 19.97
C CYS A 28 2.73 24.98 20.82
N ASP A 29 2.84 25.03 22.16
CA ASP A 29 1.78 24.51 23.06
C ASP A 29 1.86 25.20 24.43
N GLU A 30 0.73 25.55 25.04
CA GLU A 30 0.69 26.25 26.33
C GLU A 30 1.34 25.47 27.47
N THR A 31 1.04 24.15 27.56
CA THR A 31 1.63 23.26 28.57
C THR A 31 3.15 23.10 28.39
N ALA A 32 3.61 23.08 27.14
CA ALA A 32 5.03 23.03 26.84
C ALA A 32 5.72 24.33 27.23
N LEU A 33 5.07 25.46 27.00
CA LEU A 33 5.61 26.79 27.42
C LEU A 33 5.71 26.91 28.93
N GLU A 34 4.69 26.49 29.68
CA GLU A 34 4.72 26.47 31.16
C GLU A 34 5.88 25.60 31.66
N GLN A 35 6.02 24.37 31.12
CA GLN A 35 7.12 23.48 31.51
C GLN A 35 8.49 24.06 31.21
N TYR A 36 8.66 24.68 30.03
CA TYR A 36 9.92 25.32 29.66
C TYR A 36 10.26 26.50 30.56
N LEU A 37 9.29 27.33 30.95
CA LEU A 37 9.49 28.47 31.87
C LEU A 37 9.88 28.03 33.27
N GLU A 38 9.45 26.81 33.70
CA GLU A 38 9.80 26.29 35.01
C GLU A 38 11.16 25.58 35.03
N THR A 39 11.49 24.83 33.97
CA THR A 39 12.66 23.92 33.97
C THR A 39 13.79 24.33 33.02
N GLY A 40 13.48 25.13 32.01
CA GLY A 40 14.42 25.51 30.95
C GLY A 40 14.59 24.44 29.86
N GLU A 41 13.87 23.29 29.95
CA GLU A 41 13.97 22.17 29.03
C GLU A 41 12.59 21.54 28.80
N LEU A 42 12.45 20.82 27.68
CA LEU A 42 11.26 20.01 27.39
C LEU A 42 11.62 18.52 27.40
N PRO A 43 10.84 17.66 28.12
CA PRO A 43 11.05 16.22 28.11
C PRO A 43 10.76 15.63 26.72
N GLU A 44 11.41 14.50 26.39
CA GLU A 44 11.29 13.85 25.08
C GLU A 44 9.89 13.35 24.77
N ASP A 45 9.17 12.88 25.77
CA ASP A 45 7.78 12.42 25.62
C ASP A 45 6.85 13.58 25.25
N MET A 46 7.10 14.76 25.78
CA MET A 46 6.38 15.98 25.39
C MET A 46 6.66 16.38 23.93
N ILE A 47 7.92 16.36 23.52
CA ILE A 47 8.30 16.62 22.12
C ILE A 47 7.63 15.61 21.19
N SER A 48 7.70 14.31 21.50
CA SER A 48 7.06 13.25 20.73
C SER A 48 5.53 13.40 20.67
N ARG A 49 4.91 13.84 21.76
CA ARG A 49 3.47 14.17 21.82
C ARG A 49 3.13 15.33 20.88
N LEU A 50 3.87 16.43 20.94
CA LEU A 50 3.64 17.61 20.10
C LEU A 50 3.79 17.29 18.61
N ILE A 51 4.75 16.42 18.26
CA ILE A 51 4.94 15.92 16.90
C ILE A 51 3.73 15.06 16.48
N GLY A 52 3.31 14.13 17.33
CA GLY A 52 2.14 13.26 17.10
C GLY A 52 0.84 14.05 16.93
N GLU A 53 0.65 15.13 17.71
CA GLU A 53 -0.48 16.06 17.63
C GLU A 53 -0.38 17.05 16.46
N ARG A 54 0.71 17.02 15.68
CA ARG A 54 0.99 17.93 14.55
C ARG A 54 1.02 19.40 14.96
N LYS A 55 1.49 19.69 16.17
CA LYS A 55 1.76 21.04 16.68
C LYS A 55 3.20 21.45 16.41
N LEU A 56 4.13 20.47 16.43
CA LEU A 56 5.56 20.63 16.21
C LEU A 56 5.99 19.82 14.99
N PHE A 57 6.76 20.44 14.09
CA PHE A 57 7.27 19.84 12.86
C PHE A 57 8.81 19.93 12.85
N PRO A 58 9.52 18.83 13.19
CA PRO A 58 10.97 18.81 13.17
C PRO A 58 11.53 19.09 11.78
N CYS A 59 12.42 20.04 11.68
CA CYS A 59 13.16 20.37 10.46
C CYS A 59 14.62 19.99 10.66
N PHE A 60 15.19 19.22 9.72
CA PHE A 60 16.61 18.89 9.66
C PHE A 60 17.17 19.43 8.36
N PHE A 61 18.25 20.16 8.42
CA PHE A 61 18.89 20.74 7.24
C PHE A 61 20.19 20.01 6.94
N GLY A 62 20.36 19.60 5.69
CA GLY A 62 21.52 18.82 5.28
C GLY A 62 21.69 18.79 3.76
N SER A 63 22.68 18.03 3.31
CA SER A 63 22.96 17.80 1.90
C SER A 63 22.97 16.30 1.61
N ALA A 64 21.89 15.78 1.03
CA ALA A 64 21.80 14.36 0.68
C ALA A 64 22.94 13.92 -0.26
N LEU A 65 23.36 14.78 -1.18
CA LEU A 65 24.47 14.49 -2.10
C LEU A 65 25.80 14.31 -1.38
N LYS A 66 26.03 15.08 -0.28
CA LYS A 66 27.25 15.00 0.50
C LYS A 66 27.12 14.11 1.74
N VAL A 67 25.92 13.58 1.96
CA VAL A 67 25.57 12.78 3.17
C VAL A 67 25.70 13.60 4.48
N GLU A 68 25.67 14.93 4.40
CA GLU A 68 25.69 15.83 5.55
C GLU A 68 24.28 15.94 6.16
N GLY A 69 24.13 15.83 7.48
CA GLY A 69 22.85 15.95 8.21
C GLY A 69 21.94 14.72 8.10
N VAL A 70 22.38 13.64 7.45
CA VAL A 70 21.57 12.42 7.28
C VAL A 70 21.52 11.61 8.57
N GLU A 71 22.62 11.50 9.30
CA GLU A 71 22.66 10.78 10.57
C GLU A 71 21.79 11.46 11.62
N GLU A 72 21.82 12.78 11.68
CA GLU A 72 20.99 13.58 12.58
C GLU A 72 19.50 13.43 12.27
N LEU A 73 19.13 13.41 10.98
CA LEU A 73 17.75 13.12 10.55
C LEU A 73 17.31 11.72 10.98
N LEU A 74 18.14 10.70 10.74
CA LEU A 74 17.82 9.32 11.11
C LEU A 74 17.71 9.14 12.62
N ALA A 75 18.61 9.72 13.39
CA ALA A 75 18.54 9.74 14.85
C ALA A 75 17.27 10.45 15.35
N GLY A 76 16.91 11.57 14.71
CA GLY A 76 15.67 12.28 15.02
C GLY A 76 14.41 11.46 14.73
N VAL A 77 14.38 10.74 13.61
CA VAL A 77 13.28 9.82 13.29
C VAL A 77 13.18 8.70 14.32
N GLU A 78 14.31 8.07 14.69
CA GLU A 78 14.33 7.00 15.70
C GLU A 78 13.86 7.50 17.06
N ARG A 79 14.27 8.70 17.46
CA ARG A 79 13.99 9.27 18.77
C ARG A 79 12.57 9.79 18.93
N TYR A 80 12.04 10.46 17.92
CA TYR A 80 10.80 11.24 18.02
C TYR A 80 9.60 10.67 17.26
N ALA A 81 9.80 9.67 16.37
CA ALA A 81 8.68 9.06 15.68
C ALA A 81 7.82 8.27 16.66
N PRO A 82 6.50 8.56 16.75
CA PRO A 82 5.62 7.84 17.66
C PRO A 82 5.54 6.35 17.28
N GLN A 83 5.76 5.48 18.26
CA GLN A 83 5.57 4.05 18.10
C GLN A 83 4.08 3.74 18.16
N PRO A 84 3.48 3.14 17.12
CA PRO A 84 2.08 2.77 17.17
C PRO A 84 1.86 1.65 18.19
N ALA A 85 0.84 1.79 19.04
CA ALA A 85 0.39 0.71 19.90
C ALA A 85 -0.41 -0.29 19.06
N TYR A 86 0.04 -1.54 19.04
CA TYR A 86 -0.62 -2.61 18.31
C TYR A 86 -1.50 -3.44 19.25
N PRO A 87 -2.72 -3.84 18.81
CA PRO A 87 -3.57 -4.75 19.59
C PRO A 87 -2.94 -6.15 19.69
N ALA A 88 -3.28 -6.88 20.77
CA ALA A 88 -2.78 -8.24 20.98
C ALA A 88 -3.41 -9.27 20.02
N LYS A 89 -4.59 -8.99 19.49
CA LYS A 89 -5.26 -9.84 18.50
C LYS A 89 -4.59 -9.72 17.14
N PHE A 90 -4.44 -10.88 16.45
CA PHE A 90 -3.89 -10.90 15.09
C PHE A 90 -4.68 -10.01 14.14
N GLY A 91 -3.95 -9.20 13.40
CA GLY A 91 -4.42 -8.37 12.31
C GLY A 91 -3.32 -8.20 11.26
N ALA A 92 -3.69 -8.20 9.99
CA ALA A 92 -2.78 -7.90 8.90
C ALA A 92 -3.50 -7.22 7.74
N LYS A 93 -2.77 -6.35 7.02
CA LYS A 93 -3.24 -5.70 5.78
C LYS A 93 -2.38 -6.16 4.62
N VAL A 94 -3.02 -6.82 3.66
CA VAL A 94 -2.39 -7.19 2.39
C VAL A 94 -2.33 -5.95 1.50
N PHE A 95 -1.14 -5.57 1.06
CA PHE A 95 -0.98 -4.37 0.23
C PHE A 95 -0.42 -4.64 -1.16
N LYS A 96 0.16 -5.83 -1.38
CA LYS A 96 0.75 -6.18 -2.67
C LYS A 96 0.82 -7.69 -2.86
N ILE A 97 0.63 -8.13 -4.10
CA ILE A 97 0.95 -9.49 -4.56
C ILE A 97 2.12 -9.39 -5.54
N THR A 98 3.06 -10.32 -5.46
CA THR A 98 4.14 -10.47 -6.45
C THR A 98 4.44 -11.95 -6.68
N ARG A 99 5.35 -12.24 -7.60
CA ARG A 99 5.93 -13.58 -7.79
C ARG A 99 7.45 -13.49 -7.69
N ASP A 100 8.06 -14.49 -7.06
CA ASP A 100 9.52 -14.59 -7.02
C ASP A 100 10.10 -15.11 -8.35
N ALA A 101 11.41 -15.19 -8.43
CA ALA A 101 12.11 -15.66 -9.63
C ALA A 101 11.76 -17.11 -10.05
N GLN A 102 11.23 -17.91 -9.12
CA GLN A 102 10.75 -19.26 -9.34
C GLN A 102 9.25 -19.31 -9.68
N GLY A 103 8.58 -18.16 -9.74
CA GLY A 103 7.15 -18.04 -10.02
C GLY A 103 6.25 -18.26 -8.80
N ALA A 104 6.81 -18.47 -7.60
CA ALA A 104 6.02 -18.63 -6.39
C ALA A 104 5.32 -17.33 -6.02
N ARG A 105 4.02 -17.42 -5.73
CA ARG A 105 3.18 -16.29 -5.32
C ARG A 105 3.58 -15.80 -3.93
N LEU A 106 3.76 -14.50 -3.79
CA LEU A 106 4.10 -13.81 -2.56
C LEU A 106 2.99 -12.82 -2.20
N THR A 107 2.41 -13.01 -1.03
CA THR A 107 1.47 -12.07 -0.42
C THR A 107 2.23 -11.14 0.52
N HIS A 108 2.36 -9.88 0.15
CA HIS A 108 3.00 -8.86 0.99
C HIS A 108 1.96 -8.24 1.91
N MET A 109 2.23 -8.30 3.22
CA MET A 109 1.34 -7.75 4.22
C MET A 109 2.09 -7.06 5.34
N LYS A 110 1.43 -6.09 5.96
CA LYS A 110 1.86 -5.49 7.23
C LYS A 110 1.07 -6.15 8.34
N ILE A 111 1.76 -6.65 9.36
CA ILE A 111 1.13 -7.16 10.58
C ILE A 111 0.72 -5.94 11.43
N THR A 112 -0.55 -5.81 11.73
CA THR A 112 -1.15 -4.67 12.44
C THR A 112 -1.63 -5.01 13.84
N GLY A 113 -1.50 -6.27 14.25
CA GLY A 113 -1.83 -6.74 15.59
C GLY A 113 -1.33 -8.16 15.83
N GLY A 114 -1.03 -8.50 17.08
CA GLY A 114 -0.53 -9.81 17.45
C GLY A 114 0.74 -10.23 16.72
N ALA A 115 0.78 -11.47 16.29
CA ALA A 115 1.86 -12.03 15.50
C ALA A 115 1.33 -13.06 14.50
N LEU A 116 2.09 -13.33 13.45
CA LEU A 116 1.88 -14.39 12.48
C LEU A 116 3.01 -15.41 12.58
N HIS A 117 2.67 -16.69 12.66
CA HIS A 117 3.64 -17.77 12.70
C HIS A 117 3.71 -18.56 11.40
N THR A 118 4.89 -19.10 11.10
CA THR A 118 5.05 -20.05 9.98
C THR A 118 4.15 -21.26 10.19
N LYS A 119 3.49 -21.72 9.11
CA LYS A 119 2.49 -22.81 9.10
C LYS A 119 1.18 -22.51 9.82
N GLU A 120 0.98 -21.30 10.27
CA GLU A 120 -0.31 -20.88 10.82
C GLU A 120 -1.41 -20.87 9.76
N LEU A 121 -2.62 -21.27 10.16
CA LEU A 121 -3.80 -21.30 9.31
C LEU A 121 -4.46 -19.91 9.34
N LEU A 122 -4.44 -19.24 8.20
CA LEU A 122 -5.14 -17.98 7.99
C LEU A 122 -6.52 -18.23 7.39
N THR A 123 -7.48 -17.43 7.82
CA THR A 123 -8.83 -17.41 7.27
C THR A 123 -9.09 -16.03 6.68
N GLY A 124 -9.63 -16.00 5.48
CA GLY A 124 -10.03 -14.77 4.80
C GLY A 124 -11.32 -14.98 4.01
N ARG A 125 -11.76 -13.93 3.35
CA ARG A 125 -12.95 -13.94 2.51
C ARG A 125 -12.62 -13.31 1.15
N GLU A 126 -13.15 -13.92 0.09
CA GLU A 126 -13.10 -13.37 -1.26
C GLU A 126 -14.55 -13.37 -1.81
N GLY A 127 -15.18 -12.20 -1.85
CA GLY A 127 -16.62 -12.08 -2.08
C GLY A 127 -17.42 -12.87 -1.03
N ASP A 128 -18.25 -13.81 -1.48
CA ASP A 128 -19.04 -14.69 -0.60
C ASP A 128 -18.30 -15.96 -0.14
N THR A 129 -17.10 -16.21 -0.68
CA THR A 129 -16.33 -17.41 -0.39
C THR A 129 -15.39 -17.20 0.77
N VAL A 130 -15.50 -18.05 1.79
CA VAL A 130 -14.53 -18.10 2.91
C VAL A 130 -13.47 -19.11 2.56
N TRP A 131 -12.20 -18.73 2.71
CA TRP A 131 -11.05 -19.59 2.48
C TRP A 131 -10.21 -19.79 3.74
N GLN A 132 -9.48 -20.89 3.78
CA GLN A 132 -8.48 -21.19 4.82
C GLN A 132 -7.22 -21.73 4.16
N GLU A 133 -6.09 -21.08 4.39
CA GLU A 133 -4.80 -21.43 3.82
C GLU A 133 -3.68 -21.29 4.84
N LYS A 134 -2.61 -22.04 4.66
CA LYS A 134 -1.45 -21.98 5.57
C LYS A 134 -0.43 -20.94 5.07
N ALA A 135 0.05 -20.12 5.98
CA ALA A 135 1.22 -19.28 5.80
C ALA A 135 2.48 -20.15 5.75
N ASP A 136 2.89 -20.61 4.58
CA ASP A 136 3.95 -21.61 4.45
C ASP A 136 5.32 -21.11 4.90
N GLN A 137 5.73 -19.93 4.43
CA GLN A 137 6.99 -19.30 4.79
C GLN A 137 6.78 -17.79 4.94
N LEU A 138 7.39 -17.23 5.97
CA LEU A 138 7.44 -15.78 6.18
C LEU A 138 8.82 -15.26 5.75
N ARG A 139 8.86 -14.23 4.91
CA ARG A 139 10.08 -13.65 4.38
C ARG A 139 10.17 -12.18 4.73
N LEU A 140 11.21 -11.76 5.43
CA LEU A 140 11.56 -10.35 5.64
C LEU A 140 12.54 -9.91 4.54
N TYR A 141 12.11 -8.98 3.72
CA TYR A 141 12.93 -8.45 2.62
C TYR A 141 13.79 -7.26 3.07
N SER A 142 15.01 -7.20 2.55
CA SER A 142 15.89 -6.04 2.58
C SER A 142 16.46 -5.85 1.18
N GLY A 143 15.89 -4.92 0.42
CA GLY A 143 16.13 -4.80 -1.01
C GLY A 143 15.71 -6.07 -1.76
N VAL A 144 16.60 -6.66 -2.56
CA VAL A 144 16.32 -7.88 -3.32
C VAL A 144 16.55 -9.18 -2.52
N LYS A 145 17.17 -9.08 -1.34
CA LYS A 145 17.45 -10.23 -0.47
C LYS A 145 16.36 -10.38 0.57
N PHE A 146 16.10 -11.60 0.98
CA PHE A 146 15.21 -11.88 2.10
C PHE A 146 15.85 -12.85 3.09
N ARG A 147 15.36 -12.82 4.33
CA ARG A 147 15.60 -13.85 5.34
C ARG A 147 14.27 -14.50 5.73
N PRO A 148 14.20 -15.82 5.82
CA PRO A 148 13.03 -16.48 6.40
C PRO A 148 12.98 -16.21 7.91
N VAL A 149 11.77 -16.12 8.44
CA VAL A 149 11.51 -15.98 9.88
C VAL A 149 10.37 -16.91 10.30
N ASP A 150 10.40 -17.36 11.53
CA ASP A 150 9.35 -18.23 12.08
C ASP A 150 8.16 -17.43 12.58
N THR A 151 8.39 -16.18 13.00
CA THR A 151 7.36 -15.29 13.55
C THR A 151 7.56 -13.89 13.01
N ALA A 152 6.44 -13.24 12.65
CA ALA A 152 6.36 -11.84 12.30
C ALA A 152 5.42 -11.13 13.28
N GLU A 153 5.98 -10.25 14.11
CA GLU A 153 5.23 -9.49 15.11
C GLU A 153 4.56 -8.25 14.50
N ALA A 154 3.62 -7.67 15.23
CA ALA A 154 2.95 -6.45 14.85
C ALA A 154 3.96 -5.32 14.53
N GLY A 155 3.70 -4.59 13.45
CA GLY A 155 4.61 -3.61 12.87
C GLY A 155 5.49 -4.17 11.74
N ALA A 156 5.72 -5.48 11.69
CA ALA A 156 6.52 -6.10 10.62
C ALA A 156 5.82 -6.05 9.26
N VAL A 157 6.62 -5.88 8.21
CA VAL A 157 6.21 -6.03 6.82
C VAL A 157 6.84 -7.30 6.29
N VAL A 158 6.01 -8.26 5.88
CA VAL A 158 6.44 -9.58 5.47
C VAL A 158 5.85 -9.99 4.12
N ALA A 159 6.55 -10.85 3.39
CA ALA A 159 6.00 -11.58 2.27
C ALA A 159 5.72 -13.03 2.70
N VAL A 160 4.53 -13.52 2.41
CA VAL A 160 4.05 -14.83 2.82
C VAL A 160 3.82 -15.69 1.59
N THR A 161 4.31 -16.94 1.61
CA THR A 161 4.02 -17.95 0.61
C THR A 161 2.89 -18.88 1.08
N GLY A 162 2.24 -19.60 0.16
CA GLY A 162 1.20 -20.57 0.46
C GLY A 162 -0.22 -19.99 0.46
N LEU A 163 -0.38 -18.70 0.18
CA LEU A 163 -1.67 -18.04 0.10
C LEU A 163 -2.04 -17.77 -1.37
N SER A 164 -3.17 -18.29 -1.82
CA SER A 164 -3.65 -18.17 -3.21
C SER A 164 -4.85 -17.21 -3.37
N HIS A 165 -5.66 -17.06 -2.32
CA HIS A 165 -6.91 -16.28 -2.33
C HIS A 165 -6.78 -14.85 -1.80
N THR A 166 -5.59 -14.44 -1.38
CA THR A 166 -5.36 -13.07 -0.90
C THR A 166 -5.31 -12.09 -2.06
N PHE A 167 -5.70 -10.84 -1.83
CA PHE A 167 -5.66 -9.76 -2.82
C PHE A 167 -5.18 -8.44 -2.18
N PRO A 168 -4.62 -7.51 -2.98
CA PRO A 168 -4.24 -6.18 -2.49
C PRO A 168 -5.45 -5.42 -1.93
N GLY A 169 -5.32 -4.90 -0.72
CA GLY A 169 -6.41 -4.23 0.01
C GLY A 169 -7.17 -5.12 0.98
N GLN A 170 -6.93 -6.44 0.98
CA GLN A 170 -7.58 -7.35 1.92
C GLN A 170 -7.10 -7.17 3.34
N GLY A 171 -8.04 -7.17 4.29
CA GLY A 171 -7.81 -7.27 5.72
C GLY A 171 -7.89 -8.72 6.20
N LEU A 172 -7.02 -9.07 7.13
CA LEU A 172 -7.01 -10.38 7.77
C LEU A 172 -7.12 -10.22 9.30
N GLY A 173 -7.75 -11.18 9.96
CA GLY A 173 -7.94 -11.14 11.41
C GLY A 173 -8.91 -10.02 11.83
N ILE A 174 -8.40 -9.02 12.57
CA ILE A 174 -9.21 -7.88 13.04
C ILE A 174 -9.32 -6.75 12.02
N GLU A 175 -8.57 -6.81 10.92
CA GLU A 175 -8.57 -5.74 9.93
C GLU A 175 -9.73 -5.91 8.94
N PRO A 176 -10.43 -4.81 8.64
CA PRO A 176 -11.39 -4.79 7.54
C PRO A 176 -10.67 -4.68 6.19
N ASP A 177 -11.34 -5.13 5.13
CA ASP A 177 -10.89 -4.86 3.78
C ASP A 177 -10.86 -3.35 3.50
N TRP A 178 -9.85 -2.92 2.75
CA TRP A 178 -9.75 -1.54 2.31
C TRP A 178 -10.55 -1.32 1.03
N SER A 179 -11.50 -0.39 1.08
CA SER A 179 -12.39 -0.12 -0.04
C SER A 179 -11.76 0.83 -1.06
N GLY A 180 -11.13 0.25 -2.07
CA GLY A 180 -10.95 0.90 -3.37
C GLY A 180 -9.64 1.68 -3.57
N ALA A 181 -9.10 1.56 -4.78
CA ALA A 181 -8.06 2.43 -5.29
C ALA A 181 -8.60 3.86 -5.48
N VAL A 182 -7.83 4.86 -5.06
CA VAL A 182 -8.17 6.29 -5.21
C VAL A 182 -8.22 6.67 -6.70
N LEU A 183 -7.32 6.09 -7.49
CA LEU A 183 -7.27 6.29 -8.95
C LEU A 183 -7.85 5.07 -9.65
N GLN A 184 -8.67 5.32 -10.66
CA GLN A 184 -9.28 4.27 -11.47
C GLN A 184 -8.89 4.50 -12.94
N PRO A 185 -8.58 3.42 -13.68
CA PRO A 185 -8.27 3.55 -15.10
C PRO A 185 -9.49 4.06 -15.87
N VAL A 186 -9.21 4.89 -16.87
CA VAL A 186 -10.24 5.57 -17.68
C VAL A 186 -10.26 5.10 -19.13
N LEU A 187 -9.26 4.33 -19.54
CA LEU A 187 -9.10 3.85 -20.91
C LEU A 187 -9.08 2.33 -20.95
N THR A 188 -9.79 1.75 -21.90
CA THR A 188 -9.76 0.31 -22.20
C THR A 188 -9.08 0.11 -23.54
N TYR A 189 -8.11 -0.77 -23.59
CA TYR A 189 -7.39 -1.15 -24.80
C TYR A 189 -7.59 -2.61 -25.13
N ARG A 190 -7.77 -2.94 -26.40
CA ARG A 190 -7.72 -4.32 -26.88
C ARG A 190 -6.26 -4.79 -26.89
N VAL A 191 -6.00 -5.95 -26.32
CA VAL A 191 -4.69 -6.61 -26.36
C VAL A 191 -4.62 -7.47 -27.61
N GLU A 192 -3.69 -7.19 -28.50
CA GLU A 192 -3.46 -7.89 -29.75
C GLU A 192 -2.24 -8.80 -29.60
N LEU A 193 -2.44 -10.10 -29.81
CA LEU A 193 -1.37 -11.10 -29.75
C LEU A 193 -0.66 -11.16 -31.09
N THR A 194 0.60 -10.75 -31.14
CA THR A 194 1.37 -10.63 -32.39
C THR A 194 2.28 -11.82 -32.67
N ASP A 195 2.49 -12.69 -31.69
CA ASP A 195 3.40 -13.84 -31.75
C ASP A 195 2.69 -15.19 -32.00
N GLY A 196 1.37 -15.16 -32.23
CA GLY A 196 0.58 -16.37 -32.44
C GLY A 196 0.28 -17.16 -31.16
N THR A 197 0.51 -16.57 -29.97
CA THR A 197 0.11 -17.17 -28.69
C THR A 197 -1.39 -17.43 -28.66
N ASP A 198 -1.79 -18.59 -28.16
CA ASP A 198 -3.21 -18.93 -27.97
C ASP A 198 -3.88 -17.95 -27.00
N PRO A 199 -5.05 -17.37 -27.37
CA PRO A 199 -5.72 -16.36 -26.55
C PRO A 199 -6.08 -16.82 -25.12
N HIS A 200 -6.45 -18.09 -24.92
CA HIS A 200 -6.75 -18.60 -23.59
C HIS A 200 -5.51 -18.69 -22.71
N THR A 201 -4.38 -19.11 -23.29
CA THR A 201 -3.08 -19.13 -22.61
C THR A 201 -2.63 -17.71 -22.28
N ALA A 202 -2.79 -16.77 -23.21
CA ALA A 202 -2.48 -15.37 -22.97
C ALA A 202 -3.33 -14.77 -21.83
N LEU A 203 -4.64 -15.06 -21.84
CA LEU A 203 -5.55 -14.62 -20.80
C LEU A 203 -5.14 -15.10 -19.40
N GLN A 204 -4.78 -16.39 -19.28
CA GLN A 204 -4.33 -16.96 -18.01
C GLN A 204 -3.05 -16.26 -17.49
N LYS A 205 -2.10 -16.01 -18.39
CA LYS A 205 -0.87 -15.29 -18.05
C LYS A 205 -1.12 -13.82 -17.68
N LEU A 206 -1.99 -13.13 -18.39
CA LEU A 206 -2.36 -11.74 -18.12
C LEU A 206 -3.11 -11.60 -16.78
N ARG A 207 -3.95 -12.55 -16.43
CA ARG A 207 -4.60 -12.58 -15.12
C ARG A 207 -3.62 -12.72 -13.95
N GLN A 208 -2.46 -13.35 -14.16
CA GLN A 208 -1.41 -13.36 -13.13
C GLN A 208 -0.82 -11.95 -12.89
N LEU A 209 -0.77 -11.11 -13.93
CA LEU A 209 -0.39 -9.70 -13.76
C LEU A 209 -1.49 -8.88 -13.09
N GLU A 210 -2.76 -9.19 -13.36
CA GLU A 210 -3.90 -8.56 -12.70
C GLU A 210 -3.93 -8.86 -11.20
N GLU A 211 -3.50 -10.05 -10.75
CA GLU A 211 -3.33 -10.33 -9.32
C GLU A 211 -2.33 -9.38 -8.64
N GLU A 212 -1.29 -8.96 -9.38
CA GLU A 212 -0.27 -8.02 -8.89
C GLU A 212 -0.72 -6.55 -9.00
N ASP A 213 -1.49 -6.23 -10.04
CA ASP A 213 -2.08 -4.92 -10.29
C ASP A 213 -3.57 -5.06 -10.67
N PRO A 214 -4.47 -5.07 -9.68
CA PRO A 214 -5.91 -5.23 -9.92
C PRO A 214 -6.54 -4.12 -10.78
N GLN A 215 -5.84 -3.00 -10.98
CA GLN A 215 -6.33 -1.90 -11.83
C GLN A 215 -6.30 -2.24 -13.33
N LEU A 216 -5.58 -3.29 -13.73
CA LEU A 216 -5.50 -3.72 -15.13
C LEU A 216 -6.85 -4.23 -15.68
N HIS A 217 -7.75 -4.68 -14.82
CA HIS A 217 -9.07 -5.20 -15.18
C HIS A 217 -9.06 -5.97 -16.51
N ILE A 218 -8.44 -7.15 -16.51
CA ILE A 218 -8.33 -7.99 -17.71
C ILE A 218 -9.68 -8.65 -18.01
N VAL A 219 -10.31 -8.24 -19.10
CA VAL A 219 -11.64 -8.69 -19.50
C VAL A 219 -11.54 -9.50 -20.77
N TRP A 220 -12.21 -10.66 -20.78
CA TRP A 220 -12.46 -11.45 -21.98
C TRP A 220 -13.86 -11.12 -22.52
N ASN A 221 -13.91 -10.56 -23.73
CA ASN A 221 -15.17 -10.19 -24.36
C ASN A 221 -15.15 -10.56 -25.85
N ASN A 222 -16.15 -11.34 -26.31
CA ASN A 222 -16.33 -11.74 -27.71
C ASN A 222 -15.06 -12.30 -28.40
N GLY A 223 -14.25 -13.07 -27.66
CA GLY A 223 -13.02 -13.65 -28.21
C GLY A 223 -11.81 -12.74 -28.17
N GLU A 224 -11.93 -11.55 -27.58
CA GLU A 224 -10.88 -10.55 -27.45
C GLU A 224 -10.50 -10.31 -25.97
N ILE A 225 -9.23 -10.02 -25.73
CA ILE A 225 -8.72 -9.61 -24.43
C ILE A 225 -8.66 -8.09 -24.36
N HIS A 226 -9.20 -7.51 -23.30
CA HIS A 226 -9.14 -6.09 -23.02
C HIS A 226 -8.45 -5.84 -21.68
N ALA A 227 -7.64 -4.77 -21.61
CA ALA A 227 -7.00 -4.30 -20.39
C ALA A 227 -7.35 -2.82 -20.15
N GLN A 228 -7.57 -2.46 -18.90
CA GLN A 228 -7.79 -1.07 -18.51
C GLN A 228 -6.47 -0.42 -18.10
N LEU A 229 -6.19 0.78 -18.62
CA LEU A 229 -4.95 1.51 -18.39
C LEU A 229 -5.25 3.00 -18.14
N MET A 230 -4.33 3.67 -17.45
CA MET A 230 -4.43 5.11 -17.17
C MET A 230 -3.87 5.98 -18.30
N GLY A 231 -3.01 5.43 -19.17
CA GLY A 231 -2.39 6.18 -20.27
C GLY A 231 -1.28 5.43 -20.99
N GLU A 232 -0.67 6.12 -21.96
CA GLU A 232 0.33 5.56 -22.87
C GLU A 232 1.58 5.04 -22.16
N VAL A 233 2.07 5.73 -21.14
CA VAL A 233 3.26 5.30 -20.38
C VAL A 233 3.03 3.95 -19.70
N GLN A 234 1.85 3.74 -19.12
CA GLN A 234 1.50 2.46 -18.50
C GLN A 234 1.41 1.34 -19.54
N MET A 235 0.93 1.67 -20.75
CA MET A 235 0.85 0.75 -21.89
C MET A 235 2.25 0.24 -22.29
N GLU A 236 3.23 1.13 -22.46
CA GLU A 236 4.61 0.79 -22.78
C GLU A 236 5.26 -0.07 -21.68
N VAL A 237 5.06 0.31 -20.42
CA VAL A 237 5.57 -0.45 -19.27
C VAL A 237 4.96 -1.85 -19.23
N LEU A 238 3.63 -1.98 -19.42
CA LEU A 238 2.95 -3.26 -19.43
C LEU A 238 3.39 -4.15 -20.59
N GLN A 239 3.56 -3.59 -21.78
CA GLN A 239 4.05 -4.31 -22.96
C GLN A 239 5.46 -4.88 -22.72
N ARG A 240 6.37 -4.08 -22.16
CA ARG A 240 7.71 -4.54 -21.82
C ARG A 240 7.68 -5.64 -20.73
N LEU A 241 6.86 -5.47 -19.70
CA LEU A 241 6.73 -6.42 -18.60
C LEU A 241 6.17 -7.77 -19.09
N ILE A 242 5.20 -7.75 -20.01
CA ILE A 242 4.64 -8.96 -20.63
C ILE A 242 5.72 -9.69 -21.45
N ARG A 243 6.51 -8.96 -22.23
CA ARG A 243 7.63 -9.53 -22.99
C ARG A 243 8.67 -10.17 -22.08
N GLU A 244 9.14 -9.43 -21.08
CA GLU A 244 10.22 -9.88 -20.20
C GLU A 244 9.81 -11.03 -19.26
N ARG A 245 8.60 -10.98 -18.72
CA ARG A 245 8.16 -11.95 -17.70
C ARG A 245 7.36 -13.12 -18.25
N LEU A 246 6.55 -12.89 -19.27
CA LEU A 246 5.63 -13.88 -19.81
C LEU A 246 6.10 -14.45 -21.15
N GLY A 247 7.14 -13.85 -21.76
CA GLY A 247 7.67 -14.26 -23.05
C GLY A 247 6.67 -14.13 -24.19
N MET A 248 5.76 -13.16 -24.12
CA MET A 248 4.73 -12.90 -25.14
C MET A 248 4.98 -11.54 -25.80
N GLU A 249 4.73 -11.48 -27.11
CA GLU A 249 4.71 -10.21 -27.85
C GLU A 249 3.26 -9.77 -28.05
N ILE A 250 2.96 -8.58 -27.57
CA ILE A 250 1.64 -7.98 -27.71
C ILE A 250 1.74 -6.58 -28.29
N SER A 251 0.63 -6.13 -28.90
CA SER A 251 0.37 -4.70 -29.18
C SER A 251 -0.97 -4.29 -28.58
N PHE A 252 -1.20 -3.00 -28.51
CA PHE A 252 -2.48 -2.46 -28.09
C PHE A 252 -3.19 -1.83 -29.28
N GLY A 253 -4.46 -2.17 -29.47
CA GLY A 253 -5.34 -1.54 -30.43
C GLY A 253 -5.73 -0.13 -29.99
N ALA A 254 -6.66 0.49 -30.73
CA ALA A 254 -7.18 1.81 -30.37
C ALA A 254 -7.82 1.79 -28.98
N GLY A 255 -7.49 2.78 -28.16
CA GLY A 255 -8.07 2.96 -26.84
C GLY A 255 -9.51 3.47 -26.93
N ALA A 256 -10.36 2.95 -26.05
CA ALA A 256 -11.72 3.42 -25.84
C ALA A 256 -11.89 3.97 -24.41
N VAL A 257 -12.67 5.03 -24.25
CA VAL A 257 -12.97 5.59 -22.93
C VAL A 257 -13.92 4.66 -22.19
N CYS A 258 -13.60 4.37 -20.92
CA CYS A 258 -14.50 3.65 -20.01
C CYS A 258 -15.62 4.60 -19.56
N TYR A 259 -16.77 4.52 -20.20
CA TYR A 259 -17.96 5.23 -19.75
C TYR A 259 -18.56 4.56 -18.51
N ARG A 260 -19.04 5.39 -17.60
CA ARG A 260 -19.79 4.95 -16.42
C ARG A 260 -21.12 5.68 -16.40
N GLU A 261 -22.15 4.94 -16.09
CA GLU A 261 -23.49 5.48 -15.96
C GLU A 261 -23.93 5.38 -14.49
N THR A 262 -24.68 6.36 -14.04
CA THR A 262 -25.34 6.37 -12.74
C THR A 262 -26.72 7.01 -12.89
N ILE A 263 -27.61 6.67 -11.99
CA ILE A 263 -28.93 7.33 -11.92
C ILE A 263 -28.75 8.75 -11.34
N ALA A 264 -29.32 9.75 -12.02
CA ALA A 264 -29.26 11.15 -11.57
C ALA A 264 -30.21 11.45 -10.41
N ASN A 265 -31.32 10.69 -10.29
CA ASN A 265 -32.34 10.85 -9.28
C ASN A 265 -32.72 9.47 -8.71
N ALA A 266 -33.35 9.47 -7.53
CA ALA A 266 -33.96 8.26 -7.01
C ALA A 266 -35.07 7.80 -7.95
N VAL A 267 -35.00 6.55 -8.38
CA VAL A 267 -36.00 5.93 -9.26
C VAL A 267 -36.56 4.68 -8.60
N GLU A 268 -37.85 4.44 -8.77
CA GLU A 268 -38.53 3.24 -8.30
C GLU A 268 -38.55 2.22 -9.44
N GLY A 269 -37.97 1.03 -9.21
CA GLY A 269 -37.98 -0.09 -10.15
C GLY A 269 -38.97 -1.16 -9.68
N ILE A 270 -39.84 -1.63 -10.58
CA ILE A 270 -40.77 -2.72 -10.31
C ILE A 270 -40.19 -4.00 -10.92
N GLY A 271 -39.81 -4.95 -10.04
CA GLY A 271 -39.43 -6.30 -10.45
C GLY A 271 -40.63 -7.24 -10.36
N HIS A 272 -40.99 -7.92 -11.46
CA HIS A 272 -42.01 -8.96 -11.47
C HIS A 272 -41.31 -10.32 -11.47
N PHE A 273 -41.55 -11.13 -10.44
CA PHE A 273 -41.04 -12.48 -10.32
C PHE A 273 -42.19 -13.47 -10.42
N GLU A 274 -42.26 -14.21 -11.50
CA GLU A 274 -43.19 -15.37 -11.63
C GLU A 274 -42.45 -16.66 -11.27
N PRO A 275 -42.75 -17.28 -10.10
CA PRO A 275 -42.21 -18.59 -9.80
C PRO A 275 -42.80 -19.62 -10.77
N LEU A 276 -41.94 -20.33 -11.49
CA LEU A 276 -42.33 -21.49 -12.28
C LEU A 276 -42.99 -22.52 -11.36
N ARG A 277 -44.30 -22.72 -11.53
CA ARG A 277 -45.01 -23.86 -10.90
C ARG A 277 -44.70 -25.11 -11.74
N HIS A 278 -43.96 -26.03 -11.17
CA HIS A 278 -43.95 -27.42 -11.57
C HIS A 278 -44.84 -28.22 -10.65
#